data_6076f5e71fff5376f67aa6a8da764984
#
_entry.id   6076f5e71fff5376f67aa6a8da764984
#
_cell.length_a   1.000
_cell.length_b   1.000
_cell.length_c   1.000
_cell.angle_alpha   90.00
_cell.angle_beta   90.00
_cell.angle_gamma   90.00
#
_symmetry.space_group_name_H-M   'P 1'
#
loop_
_entity.id
_entity.type
_entity.pdbx_description
1 polymer ?
#
loop_
_entity_poly.entity_id
_entity_poly.type
_entity_poly.pdbx_seq_one_letter_code
_entity_poly.pdbx_strand_id
1 'polypeptide(L)'
;MDSDSKESSGMSGKIEDLVVDLGNERFMTRNEALNSLKGMLPAHERAISAELVRWIQLYGKSDAGSSASFVNKAAMDLFQGMTEMGLEPLINEGLKDGDFFARRTVMDAIGRTGRMSVLPYLILGMEDNDKYTRWHAAKGLARFAGSNEAREALVNGLADNDPYVRRRAGRSLEKFGGVGPSDDKVEGPMEEDGKGDIDGDGIPDSEDDEPRKSDTKEKDYESMTVAQLKEELKEKGLSVSGKKAALIKRLKE
;
A
#
# COMPACT_ATOMS: atom_id res chain seq x y z
N MET A 1 -36.66 4.70 21.82
CA MET A 1 -35.97 4.48 20.53
C MET A 1 -34.88 5.51 20.19
N ASP A 2 -34.70 6.57 21.04
CA ASP A 2 -33.76 7.67 20.68
C ASP A 2 -32.38 7.61 21.32
N SER A 3 -32.13 6.72 22.28
CA SER A 3 -30.79 6.57 22.92
C SER A 3 -29.80 5.80 22.05
N ASP A 4 -30.23 4.71 21.43
CA ASP A 4 -29.35 3.84 20.62
C ASP A 4 -28.85 4.52 19.35
N SER A 5 -29.67 5.40 18.76
CA SER A 5 -29.29 6.18 17.57
C SER A 5 -28.26 7.27 17.88
N LYS A 6 -28.30 7.88 19.07
CA LYS A 6 -27.32 8.88 19.50
C LYS A 6 -25.99 8.27 19.89
N GLU A 7 -26.00 7.09 20.53
CA GLU A 7 -24.77 6.36 20.86
C GLU A 7 -24.06 5.84 19.61
N SER A 8 -24.81 5.32 18.66
CA SER A 8 -24.28 4.87 17.35
C SER A 8 -23.65 6.02 16.56
N SER A 9 -24.29 7.19 16.53
CA SER A 9 -23.77 8.38 15.85
C SER A 9 -22.48 8.91 16.52
N GLY A 10 -22.43 8.91 17.85
CA GLY A 10 -21.25 9.32 18.61
C GLY A 10 -20.06 8.38 18.40
N MET A 11 -20.31 7.08 18.28
CA MET A 11 -19.28 6.09 18.04
C MET A 11 -18.71 6.19 16.63
N SER A 12 -19.55 6.42 15.62
CA SER A 12 -19.12 6.61 14.23
C SER A 12 -18.18 7.82 14.10
N GLY A 13 -18.52 8.95 14.70
CA GLY A 13 -17.64 10.14 14.71
C GLY A 13 -16.30 9.87 15.41
N LYS A 14 -16.31 9.12 16.51
CA LYS A 14 -15.07 8.75 17.19
C LYS A 14 -14.17 7.85 16.33
N ILE A 15 -14.74 6.91 15.57
CA ILE A 15 -13.97 6.04 14.66
C ILE A 15 -13.38 6.89 13.53
N GLU A 16 -14.14 7.80 12.94
CA GLU A 16 -13.68 8.73 11.90
C GLU A 16 -12.47 9.56 12.38
N ASP A 17 -12.56 10.17 13.56
CA ASP A 17 -11.47 10.95 14.16
C ASP A 17 -10.20 10.10 14.35
N LEU A 18 -10.35 8.87 14.85
CA LEU A 18 -9.22 7.95 15.05
C LEU A 18 -8.59 7.51 13.72
N VAL A 19 -9.38 7.30 12.67
CA VAL A 19 -8.84 6.98 11.34
C VAL A 19 -8.08 8.15 10.75
N VAL A 20 -8.56 9.39 10.94
CA VAL A 20 -7.82 10.61 10.56
C VAL A 20 -6.49 10.69 11.33
N ASP A 21 -6.50 10.40 12.63
CA ASP A 21 -5.30 10.42 13.47
C ASP A 21 -4.26 9.35 13.12
N LEU A 22 -4.65 8.27 12.44
CA LEU A 22 -3.68 7.32 11.86
C LEU A 22 -2.75 7.97 10.83
N GLY A 23 -3.20 9.02 10.15
CA GLY A 23 -2.41 9.81 9.20
C GLY A 23 -1.60 10.96 9.81
N ASN A 24 -1.68 11.18 11.12
CA ASN A 24 -1.05 12.29 11.80
C ASN A 24 0.50 12.24 11.70
N GLU A 25 1.14 13.39 11.56
CA GLU A 25 2.61 13.47 11.49
C GLU A 25 3.29 13.01 12.79
N ARG A 26 2.63 13.19 13.93
CA ARG A 26 3.16 12.79 15.24
C ARG A 26 3.02 11.31 15.48
N PHE A 27 4.12 10.62 15.67
CA PHE A 27 4.15 9.17 15.93
C PHE A 27 3.27 8.76 17.13
N MET A 28 3.31 9.52 18.23
CA MET A 28 2.51 9.21 19.43
C MET A 28 1.01 9.23 19.13
N THR A 29 0.52 10.25 18.42
CA THR A 29 -0.89 10.36 18.03
C THR A 29 -1.33 9.16 17.17
N ARG A 30 -0.52 8.78 16.16
CA ARG A 30 -0.81 7.59 15.34
C ARG A 30 -0.88 6.32 16.16
N ASN A 31 0.07 6.14 17.09
CA ASN A 31 0.14 4.93 17.91
C ASN A 31 -1.04 4.84 18.90
N GLU A 32 -1.44 5.95 19.49
CA GLU A 32 -2.62 6.04 20.36
C GLU A 32 -3.90 5.73 19.58
N ALA A 33 -4.06 6.28 18.39
CA ALA A 33 -5.19 6.01 17.50
C ALA A 33 -5.25 4.52 17.12
N LEU A 34 -4.12 3.94 16.69
CA LEU A 34 -4.05 2.52 16.33
C LEU A 34 -4.41 1.60 17.49
N ASN A 35 -3.88 1.89 18.69
CA ASN A 35 -4.19 1.10 19.88
C ASN A 35 -5.65 1.23 20.30
N SER A 36 -6.23 2.43 20.17
CA SER A 36 -7.65 2.67 20.44
C SER A 36 -8.53 1.87 19.49
N LEU A 37 -8.25 1.92 18.18
CA LEU A 37 -8.97 1.14 17.17
C LEU A 37 -8.83 -0.37 17.41
N LYS A 38 -7.64 -0.86 17.73
CA LYS A 38 -7.42 -2.28 18.09
C LYS A 38 -8.27 -2.71 19.29
N GLY A 39 -8.38 -1.86 20.30
CA GLY A 39 -9.22 -2.13 21.48
C GLY A 39 -10.72 -2.15 21.14
N MET A 40 -11.14 -1.48 20.09
CA MET A 40 -12.53 -1.41 19.63
C MET A 40 -12.90 -2.53 18.64
N LEU A 41 -11.92 -3.21 18.02
CA LEU A 41 -12.15 -4.22 16.97
C LEU A 41 -13.24 -5.24 17.34
N PRO A 42 -13.22 -5.88 18.53
CA PRO A 42 -14.20 -6.94 18.83
C PRO A 42 -15.66 -6.51 18.76
N ALA A 43 -15.92 -5.21 18.99
CA ALA A 43 -17.29 -4.69 19.03
C ALA A 43 -17.68 -3.86 17.79
N HIS A 44 -16.69 -3.28 17.08
CA HIS A 44 -16.92 -2.27 16.05
C HIS A 44 -16.16 -2.54 14.76
N GLU A 45 -15.69 -3.77 14.51
CA GLU A 45 -14.82 -4.10 13.38
C GLU A 45 -15.43 -3.71 12.01
N ARG A 46 -16.74 -3.89 11.83
CA ARG A 46 -17.43 -3.50 10.58
C ARG A 46 -17.40 -1.98 10.36
N ALA A 47 -17.63 -1.20 11.40
CA ALA A 47 -17.62 0.26 11.30
C ALA A 47 -16.19 0.79 11.07
N ILE A 48 -15.20 0.20 11.76
CA ILE A 48 -13.78 0.55 11.57
C ILE A 48 -13.35 0.20 10.14
N SER A 49 -13.70 -0.97 9.65
CA SER A 49 -13.38 -1.41 8.30
C SER A 49 -14.01 -0.51 7.24
N ALA A 50 -15.29 -0.19 7.37
CA ALA A 50 -15.97 0.71 6.43
C ALA A 50 -15.32 2.10 6.38
N GLU A 51 -14.94 2.66 7.53
CA GLU A 51 -14.29 3.97 7.57
C GLU A 51 -12.87 3.93 6.99
N LEU A 52 -12.10 2.86 7.22
CA LEU A 52 -10.79 2.66 6.60
C LEU A 52 -10.91 2.55 5.08
N VAL A 53 -11.89 1.79 4.57
CA VAL A 53 -12.15 1.67 3.12
C VAL A 53 -12.54 3.02 2.54
N ARG A 54 -13.45 3.74 3.19
CA ARG A 54 -13.84 5.10 2.78
C ARG A 54 -12.63 6.03 2.71
N TRP A 55 -11.76 5.98 3.71
CA TRP A 55 -10.55 6.78 3.74
C TRP A 55 -9.60 6.43 2.57
N ILE A 56 -9.39 5.14 2.31
CA ILE A 56 -8.58 4.65 1.17
C ILE A 56 -9.13 5.17 -0.16
N GLN A 57 -10.44 5.13 -0.36
CA GLN A 57 -11.08 5.62 -1.58
C GLN A 57 -10.93 7.14 -1.77
N LEU A 58 -11.03 7.91 -0.69
CA LEU A 58 -10.97 9.36 -0.75
C LEU A 58 -9.53 9.89 -0.91
N TYR A 59 -8.59 9.30 -0.20
CA TYR A 59 -7.24 9.84 -0.04
C TYR A 59 -6.14 8.94 -0.61
N GLY A 60 -6.45 7.71 -0.94
CA GLY A 60 -5.47 6.76 -1.49
C GLY A 60 -4.84 7.20 -2.81
N LYS A 61 -5.56 8.02 -3.60
CA LYS A 61 -5.09 8.60 -4.87
C LYS A 61 -4.32 9.90 -4.72
N SER A 62 -4.40 10.52 -3.56
CA SER A 62 -3.85 11.86 -3.41
C SER A 62 -2.34 11.78 -3.21
N ASP A 63 -1.66 12.85 -3.63
CA ASP A 63 -0.30 13.19 -3.19
C ASP A 63 -0.26 13.47 -1.66
N ALA A 64 -1.13 12.80 -0.90
CA ALA A 64 -1.23 12.93 0.55
C ALA A 64 0.05 12.49 1.28
N GLY A 65 1.07 12.12 0.50
CA GLY A 65 2.42 11.92 1.00
C GLY A 65 2.50 10.87 2.11
N SER A 66 3.21 11.20 3.17
CA SER A 66 3.43 10.32 4.32
C SER A 66 2.16 9.90 5.07
N SER A 67 1.10 10.75 5.08
CA SER A 67 -0.15 10.46 5.78
C SER A 67 -0.88 9.25 5.19
N ALA A 68 -0.97 9.16 3.85
CA ALA A 68 -1.58 8.02 3.18
C ALA A 68 -0.84 6.70 3.49
N SER A 69 0.49 6.74 3.46
CA SER A 69 1.32 5.58 3.80
C SER A 69 1.11 5.12 5.25
N PHE A 70 1.00 6.06 6.20
CA PHE A 70 0.75 5.72 7.60
C PHE A 70 -0.61 5.05 7.80
N VAL A 71 -1.68 5.60 7.19
CA VAL A 71 -3.02 5.01 7.30
C VAL A 71 -3.06 3.64 6.64
N ASN A 72 -2.50 3.48 5.43
CA ASN A 72 -2.47 2.20 4.74
C ASN A 72 -1.76 1.12 5.58
N LYS A 73 -0.61 1.45 6.17
CA LYS A 73 0.11 0.53 7.06
C LYS A 73 -0.71 0.13 8.29
N ALA A 74 -1.33 1.11 8.95
CA ALA A 74 -2.19 0.85 10.11
C ALA A 74 -3.44 0.05 9.74
N ALA A 75 -4.05 0.35 8.59
CA ALA A 75 -5.19 -0.39 8.06
C ALA A 75 -4.86 -1.87 7.83
N MET A 76 -3.67 -2.18 7.26
CA MET A 76 -3.22 -3.56 7.07
C MET A 76 -3.10 -4.32 8.39
N ASP A 77 -2.61 -3.66 9.45
CA ASP A 77 -2.54 -4.25 10.78
C ASP A 77 -3.93 -4.54 11.36
N LEU A 78 -4.86 -3.60 11.21
CA LEU A 78 -6.23 -3.73 11.71
C LEU A 78 -6.99 -4.82 10.97
N PHE A 79 -6.91 -4.88 9.64
CA PHE A 79 -7.59 -5.88 8.81
C PHE A 79 -7.16 -7.32 9.13
N GLN A 80 -5.90 -7.53 9.49
CA GLN A 80 -5.43 -8.85 9.93
C GLN A 80 -6.10 -9.34 11.22
N GLY A 81 -6.47 -8.42 12.10
CA GLY A 81 -7.14 -8.73 13.37
C GLY A 81 -8.66 -8.88 13.29
N MET A 82 -9.27 -8.52 12.14
CA MET A 82 -10.73 -8.57 11.96
C MET A 82 -11.25 -9.97 11.70
N THR A 83 -12.51 -10.22 12.05
CA THR A 83 -13.26 -11.41 11.66
C THR A 83 -13.89 -11.25 10.27
N GLU A 84 -14.69 -12.23 9.84
CA GLU A 84 -15.42 -12.14 8.56
C GLU A 84 -16.35 -10.93 8.49
N MET A 85 -16.90 -10.48 9.61
CA MET A 85 -17.76 -9.29 9.66
C MET A 85 -16.98 -8.01 9.33
N GLY A 86 -15.73 -7.92 9.76
CA GLY A 86 -14.87 -6.79 9.44
C GLY A 86 -14.33 -6.84 8.00
N LEU A 87 -14.25 -8.01 7.38
CA LEU A 87 -13.82 -8.14 5.98
C LEU A 87 -14.94 -7.81 4.98
N GLU A 88 -16.21 -7.83 5.40
CA GLU A 88 -17.35 -7.57 4.52
C GLU A 88 -17.30 -6.18 3.85
N PRO A 89 -17.03 -5.04 4.55
CA PRO A 89 -16.89 -3.73 3.90
C PRO A 89 -15.72 -3.69 2.91
N LEU A 90 -14.58 -4.34 3.22
CA LEU A 90 -13.47 -4.40 2.27
C LEU A 90 -13.89 -5.01 0.95
N ILE A 91 -14.62 -6.12 1.00
CA ILE A 91 -15.05 -6.85 -0.18
C ILE A 91 -16.12 -6.07 -0.95
N ASN A 92 -17.15 -5.57 -0.27
CA ASN A 92 -18.28 -4.94 -0.94
C ASN A 92 -17.94 -3.54 -1.42
N GLU A 93 -17.39 -2.69 -0.55
CA GLU A 93 -17.14 -1.28 -0.86
C GLU A 93 -15.76 -1.08 -1.51
N GLY A 94 -14.74 -1.78 -1.03
CA GLY A 94 -13.38 -1.59 -1.48
C GLY A 94 -13.01 -2.39 -2.73
N LEU A 95 -13.50 -3.63 -2.85
CA LEU A 95 -13.15 -4.49 -3.99
C LEU A 95 -14.17 -4.41 -5.12
N LYS A 96 -15.48 -4.53 -4.82
CA LYS A 96 -16.53 -4.53 -5.86
C LYS A 96 -16.83 -3.12 -6.38
N ASP A 97 -16.98 -2.16 -5.46
CA ASP A 97 -17.39 -0.79 -5.77
C ASP A 97 -16.21 0.20 -5.80
N GLY A 98 -15.03 -0.23 -5.38
CA GLY A 98 -13.83 0.57 -5.33
C GLY A 98 -13.22 0.87 -6.72
N ASP A 99 -12.53 2.00 -6.80
CA ASP A 99 -11.67 2.25 -7.96
C ASP A 99 -10.42 1.34 -7.93
N PHE A 100 -9.58 1.46 -8.96
CA PHE A 100 -8.38 0.63 -9.08
C PHE A 100 -7.45 0.73 -7.87
N PHE A 101 -7.34 1.92 -7.25
CA PHE A 101 -6.47 2.13 -6.10
C PHE A 101 -7.00 1.43 -4.84
N ALA A 102 -8.30 1.57 -4.58
CA ALA A 102 -8.97 0.86 -3.50
C ALA A 102 -8.87 -0.66 -3.70
N ARG A 103 -9.10 -1.14 -4.94
CA ARG A 103 -9.00 -2.58 -5.25
C ARG A 103 -7.60 -3.14 -5.00
N ARG A 104 -6.51 -2.42 -5.38
CA ARG A 104 -5.12 -2.80 -5.07
C ARG A 104 -4.91 -2.97 -3.57
N THR A 105 -5.26 -1.93 -2.80
CA THR A 105 -5.06 -1.90 -1.35
C THR A 105 -5.87 -3.01 -0.66
N VAL A 106 -7.12 -3.18 -1.05
CA VAL A 106 -7.97 -4.24 -0.50
C VAL A 106 -7.45 -5.63 -0.88
N MET A 107 -6.99 -5.82 -2.10
CA MET A 107 -6.44 -7.10 -2.55
C MET A 107 -5.20 -7.50 -1.74
N ASP A 108 -4.29 -6.56 -1.45
CA ASP A 108 -3.17 -6.82 -0.55
C ASP A 108 -3.65 -7.13 0.88
N ALA A 109 -4.63 -6.36 1.39
CA ALA A 109 -5.17 -6.56 2.73
C ALA A 109 -5.77 -7.96 2.92
N ILE A 110 -6.70 -8.36 2.05
CA ILE A 110 -7.35 -9.67 2.15
C ILE A 110 -6.36 -10.81 1.92
N GLY A 111 -5.41 -10.64 1.00
CA GLY A 111 -4.35 -11.60 0.74
C GLY A 111 -3.47 -11.86 1.97
N ARG A 112 -3.22 -10.85 2.79
CA ARG A 112 -2.43 -10.98 4.04
C ARG A 112 -3.16 -11.78 5.12
N THR A 113 -4.48 -11.84 5.11
CA THR A 113 -5.25 -12.58 6.13
C THR A 113 -5.03 -14.09 6.07
N GLY A 114 -4.80 -14.64 4.87
CA GLY A 114 -4.64 -16.08 4.63
C GLY A 114 -5.90 -16.90 4.93
N ARG A 115 -7.07 -16.27 5.04
CA ARG A 115 -8.34 -16.95 5.35
C ARG A 115 -8.95 -17.57 4.10
N MET A 116 -9.48 -18.78 4.23
CA MET A 116 -10.12 -19.49 3.11
C MET A 116 -11.31 -18.74 2.53
N SER A 117 -12.01 -17.93 3.32
CA SER A 117 -13.15 -17.11 2.86
C SER A 117 -12.78 -16.07 1.82
N VAL A 118 -11.52 -15.59 1.81
CA VAL A 118 -11.06 -14.59 0.82
C VAL A 118 -10.48 -15.21 -0.45
N LEU A 119 -10.23 -16.52 -0.47
CA LEU A 119 -9.65 -17.20 -1.63
C LEU A 119 -10.41 -16.96 -2.94
N PRO A 120 -11.76 -17.03 -2.99
CA PRO A 120 -12.50 -16.75 -4.23
C PRO A 120 -12.27 -15.33 -4.76
N TYR A 121 -12.10 -14.35 -3.89
CA TYR A 121 -11.85 -12.96 -4.28
C TYR A 121 -10.42 -12.74 -4.79
N LEU A 122 -9.44 -13.46 -4.24
CA LEU A 122 -8.08 -13.45 -4.77
C LEU A 122 -8.01 -14.10 -6.15
N ILE A 123 -8.73 -15.21 -6.37
CA ILE A 123 -8.82 -15.84 -7.70
C ILE A 123 -9.45 -14.87 -8.70
N LEU A 124 -10.57 -14.23 -8.33
CA LEU A 124 -11.21 -13.22 -9.16
C LEU A 124 -10.30 -12.03 -9.43
N GLY A 125 -9.49 -11.64 -8.45
CA GLY A 125 -8.52 -10.56 -8.56
C GLY A 125 -7.44 -10.81 -9.62
N MET A 126 -7.18 -12.07 -10.00
CA MET A 126 -6.28 -12.39 -11.13
C MET A 126 -6.86 -12.00 -12.49
N GLU A 127 -8.13 -11.66 -12.56
CA GLU A 127 -8.83 -11.24 -13.79
C GLU A 127 -9.11 -9.73 -13.81
N ASP A 128 -8.63 -8.97 -12.81
CA ASP A 128 -8.85 -7.53 -12.74
C ASP A 128 -8.19 -6.82 -13.93
N ASN A 129 -8.81 -5.73 -14.39
CA ASN A 129 -8.25 -4.90 -15.47
C ASN A 129 -6.94 -4.22 -15.06
N ASP A 130 -6.77 -3.93 -13.78
CA ASP A 130 -5.59 -3.30 -13.23
C ASP A 130 -4.49 -4.34 -12.92
N LYS A 131 -3.31 -4.16 -13.51
CA LYS A 131 -2.18 -5.08 -13.36
C LYS A 131 -1.71 -5.22 -11.91
N TYR A 132 -1.76 -4.15 -11.14
CA TYR A 132 -1.33 -4.17 -9.75
C TYR A 132 -2.30 -4.91 -8.84
N THR A 133 -3.60 -4.80 -9.12
CA THR A 133 -4.61 -5.64 -8.46
C THR A 133 -4.34 -7.12 -8.74
N ARG A 134 -4.04 -7.50 -9.99
CA ARG A 134 -3.66 -8.87 -10.36
C ARG A 134 -2.36 -9.31 -9.67
N TRP A 135 -1.37 -8.41 -9.58
CA TRP A 135 -0.11 -8.67 -8.88
C TRP A 135 -0.32 -8.95 -7.39
N HIS A 136 -1.14 -8.14 -6.69
CA HIS A 136 -1.49 -8.37 -5.29
C HIS A 136 -2.30 -9.65 -5.10
N ALA A 137 -3.20 -9.97 -6.02
CA ALA A 137 -3.92 -11.24 -6.03
C ALA A 137 -2.95 -12.43 -6.11
N ALA A 138 -2.02 -12.41 -7.06
CA ALA A 138 -0.99 -13.44 -7.20
C ALA A 138 -0.14 -13.57 -5.92
N LYS A 139 0.24 -12.46 -5.30
CA LYS A 139 0.97 -12.43 -4.02
C LYS A 139 0.16 -13.06 -2.88
N GLY A 140 -1.12 -12.74 -2.79
CA GLY A 140 -2.03 -13.28 -1.76
C GLY A 140 -2.24 -14.78 -1.91
N LEU A 141 -2.40 -15.27 -3.12
CA LEU A 141 -2.61 -16.70 -3.43
C LEU A 141 -1.47 -17.59 -2.95
N ALA A 142 -0.26 -17.08 -2.80
CA ALA A 142 0.89 -17.83 -2.27
C ALA A 142 0.64 -18.39 -0.86
N ARG A 143 -0.30 -17.83 -0.09
CA ARG A 143 -0.65 -18.30 1.26
C ARG A 143 -1.57 -19.52 1.25
N PHE A 144 -2.10 -19.89 0.09
CA PHE A 144 -3.05 -20.98 -0.08
C PHE A 144 -2.41 -22.18 -0.79
N ALA A 145 -1.16 -22.49 -0.43
CA ALA A 145 -0.36 -23.54 -1.07
C ALA A 145 -1.01 -24.95 -1.05
N GLY A 146 -1.99 -25.17 -0.17
CA GLY A 146 -2.79 -26.40 -0.15
C GLY A 146 -4.01 -26.42 -1.07
N SER A 147 -4.36 -25.29 -1.76
CA SER A 147 -5.53 -25.21 -2.63
C SER A 147 -5.14 -25.44 -4.08
N ASN A 148 -5.86 -26.35 -4.76
CA ASN A 148 -5.72 -26.57 -6.19
C ASN A 148 -6.23 -25.38 -7.00
N GLU A 149 -7.28 -24.72 -6.55
CA GLU A 149 -7.87 -23.53 -7.19
C GLU A 149 -6.88 -22.36 -7.18
N ALA A 150 -6.20 -22.14 -6.05
CA ALA A 150 -5.15 -21.12 -5.96
C ALA A 150 -3.98 -21.42 -6.89
N ARG A 151 -3.57 -22.70 -6.97
CA ARG A 151 -2.52 -23.14 -7.87
C ARG A 151 -2.91 -22.92 -9.34
N GLU A 152 -4.12 -23.30 -9.71
CA GLU A 152 -4.62 -23.13 -11.09
C GLU A 152 -4.66 -21.65 -11.49
N ALA A 153 -5.16 -20.77 -10.62
CA ALA A 153 -5.16 -19.33 -10.85
C ALA A 153 -3.75 -18.77 -11.06
N LEU A 154 -2.77 -19.23 -10.28
CA LEU A 154 -1.37 -18.82 -10.43
C LEU A 154 -0.74 -19.39 -11.73
N VAL A 155 -1.07 -20.61 -12.11
CA VAL A 155 -0.61 -21.20 -13.40
C VAL A 155 -1.14 -20.38 -14.57
N ASN A 156 -2.42 -19.98 -14.53
CA ASN A 156 -2.98 -19.08 -15.54
C ASN A 156 -2.27 -17.71 -15.53
N GLY A 157 -1.89 -17.22 -14.36
CA GLY A 157 -1.12 -15.99 -14.19
C GLY A 157 0.28 -16.00 -14.83
N LEU A 158 0.85 -17.18 -15.14
CA LEU A 158 2.11 -17.26 -15.90
C LEU A 158 1.96 -16.81 -17.37
N ALA A 159 0.74 -16.74 -17.87
CA ALA A 159 0.41 -16.25 -19.21
C ALA A 159 -0.17 -14.82 -19.20
N ASP A 160 -0.11 -14.10 -18.07
CA ASP A 160 -0.60 -12.72 -17.96
C ASP A 160 0.10 -11.80 -18.98
N ASN A 161 -0.61 -10.80 -19.46
CA ASN A 161 -0.04 -9.81 -20.39
C ASN A 161 1.10 -9.00 -19.75
N ASP A 162 1.03 -8.76 -18.44
CA ASP A 162 2.01 -7.98 -17.70
C ASP A 162 3.15 -8.85 -17.16
N PRO A 163 4.43 -8.49 -17.39
CA PRO A 163 5.57 -9.29 -16.98
C PRO A 163 5.73 -9.38 -15.44
N TYR A 164 5.33 -8.35 -14.71
CA TYR A 164 5.42 -8.36 -13.25
C TYR A 164 4.40 -9.31 -12.63
N VAL A 165 3.20 -9.37 -13.21
CA VAL A 165 2.18 -10.35 -12.80
C VAL A 165 2.66 -11.78 -13.09
N ARG A 166 3.22 -12.04 -14.29
CA ARG A 166 3.81 -13.35 -14.62
C ARG A 166 4.88 -13.77 -13.62
N ARG A 167 5.82 -12.85 -13.32
CA ARG A 167 6.90 -13.11 -12.37
C ARG A 167 6.36 -13.36 -10.97
N ARG A 168 5.39 -12.58 -10.52
CA ARG A 168 4.76 -12.77 -9.20
C ARG A 168 4.05 -14.10 -9.11
N ALA A 169 3.29 -14.49 -10.12
CA ALA A 169 2.62 -15.78 -10.19
C ALA A 169 3.63 -16.94 -10.10
N GLY A 170 4.74 -16.86 -10.83
CA GLY A 170 5.84 -17.83 -10.75
C GLY A 170 6.43 -17.98 -9.35
N ARG A 171 6.80 -16.86 -8.73
CA ARG A 171 7.31 -16.86 -7.33
C ARG A 171 6.28 -17.41 -6.34
N SER A 172 5.01 -17.12 -6.55
CA SER A 172 3.96 -17.63 -5.69
C SER A 172 3.79 -19.15 -5.84
N LEU A 173 3.94 -19.69 -7.05
CA LEU A 173 3.89 -21.12 -7.32
C LEU A 173 5.03 -21.91 -6.66
N GLU A 174 6.16 -21.30 -6.37
CA GLU A 174 7.25 -21.95 -5.62
C GLU A 174 6.77 -22.45 -4.25
N LYS A 175 5.83 -21.74 -3.61
CA LYS A 175 5.22 -22.15 -2.34
C LYS A 175 4.37 -23.41 -2.45
N PHE A 176 3.96 -23.80 -3.68
CA PHE A 176 3.20 -25.02 -3.96
C PHE A 176 4.10 -26.23 -4.29
N GLY A 177 5.41 -26.11 -4.06
CA GLY A 177 6.37 -27.17 -4.39
C GLY A 177 6.57 -27.37 -5.89
N GLY A 178 6.21 -26.36 -6.69
CA GLY A 178 6.48 -26.31 -8.12
C GLY A 178 7.86 -25.77 -8.43
N VAL A 179 8.43 -26.21 -9.55
CA VAL A 179 9.59 -25.54 -10.15
C VAL A 179 9.04 -24.23 -10.71
N GLY A 180 9.47 -23.11 -10.13
CA GLY A 180 9.22 -21.79 -10.71
C GLY A 180 9.75 -21.73 -12.14
N PRO A 181 9.31 -20.75 -12.96
CA PRO A 181 9.88 -20.58 -14.28
C PRO A 181 11.41 -20.48 -14.15
N SER A 182 12.11 -21.30 -14.95
CA SER A 182 13.57 -21.25 -15.04
C SER A 182 14.01 -19.80 -15.25
N ASP A 183 14.99 -19.38 -14.47
CA ASP A 183 15.63 -18.06 -14.55
C ASP A 183 16.19 -17.79 -15.95
N ASP A 184 15.36 -17.49 -16.91
CA ASP A 184 15.78 -16.77 -18.10
C ASP A 184 15.84 -15.29 -17.70
N LYS A 185 17.03 -14.96 -17.18
CA LYS A 185 17.61 -13.66 -17.02
C LYS A 185 16.73 -12.47 -17.40
N VAL A 186 15.91 -12.00 -16.47
CA VAL A 186 15.58 -10.60 -16.38
C VAL A 186 16.37 -10.07 -15.20
N GLU A 187 17.52 -9.50 -15.51
CA GLU A 187 18.38 -8.82 -14.55
C GLU A 187 17.64 -7.60 -14.03
N GLY A 188 17.06 -7.73 -12.86
CA GLY A 188 16.59 -6.64 -12.02
C GLY A 188 16.96 -6.99 -10.59
N PRO A 189 17.44 -6.04 -9.79
CA PRO A 189 17.95 -6.33 -8.47
C PRO A 189 16.86 -6.95 -7.59
N MET A 190 17.19 -8.13 -7.05
CA MET A 190 16.43 -8.77 -6.01
C MET A 190 16.78 -8.09 -4.69
N GLU A 191 15.85 -7.42 -4.07
CA GLU A 191 15.92 -7.16 -2.63
C GLU A 191 14.56 -7.38 -1.99
N GLU A 192 14.52 -8.36 -1.11
CA GLU A 192 13.35 -8.86 -0.37
C GLU A 192 13.06 -8.03 0.90
N ASP A 193 13.66 -6.87 1.03
CA ASP A 193 13.60 -6.07 2.23
C ASP A 193 12.94 -4.72 1.96
N GLY A 194 11.64 -4.65 1.91
CA GLY A 194 10.79 -3.48 2.22
C GLY A 194 11.35 -2.05 2.05
N LYS A 195 12.46 -1.91 1.35
CA LYS A 195 13.15 -0.66 1.08
C LYS A 195 12.83 -0.23 -0.34
N GLY A 196 11.94 0.75 -0.44
CA GLY A 196 11.66 1.40 -1.70
C GLY A 196 10.23 1.24 -2.22
N ASP A 197 9.25 1.25 -1.36
CA ASP A 197 7.85 1.51 -1.70
C ASP A 197 7.57 2.97 -1.35
N ILE A 198 8.05 3.89 -2.21
CA ILE A 198 8.03 5.34 -1.94
C ILE A 198 6.62 5.89 -1.98
N ASP A 199 5.74 5.30 -2.79
CA ASP A 199 4.36 5.75 -2.88
C ASP A 199 3.40 4.99 -1.95
N GLY A 200 3.89 3.95 -1.26
CA GLY A 200 3.13 3.22 -0.24
C GLY A 200 2.03 2.35 -0.83
N ASP A 201 2.07 2.05 -2.14
CA ASP A 201 1.06 1.22 -2.81
C ASP A 201 1.28 -0.28 -2.57
N GLY A 202 2.36 -0.65 -1.88
CA GLY A 202 2.72 -2.01 -1.55
C GLY A 202 3.46 -2.74 -2.66
N ILE A 203 3.84 -2.04 -3.73
CA ILE A 203 4.71 -2.53 -4.79
C ILE A 203 6.10 -1.94 -4.55
N PRO A 204 7.14 -2.76 -4.37
CA PRO A 204 8.50 -2.23 -4.28
C PRO A 204 8.84 -1.39 -5.51
N ASP A 205 9.51 -0.24 -5.34
CA ASP A 205 9.92 0.64 -6.44
C ASP A 205 10.69 -0.10 -7.56
N SER A 206 11.39 -1.17 -7.21
CA SER A 206 12.07 -2.04 -8.18
C SER A 206 11.10 -2.88 -9.04
N GLU A 207 9.85 -2.99 -8.65
CA GLU A 207 8.79 -3.74 -9.33
C GLU A 207 7.66 -2.83 -9.83
N ASP A 208 7.73 -1.53 -9.55
CA ASP A 208 6.79 -0.52 -9.97
C ASP A 208 7.22 0.09 -11.32
N ASP A 209 6.30 0.07 -12.32
CA ASP A 209 6.54 0.69 -13.63
C ASP A 209 6.41 2.23 -13.59
N GLU A 210 5.76 2.74 -12.56
CA GLU A 210 5.65 4.15 -12.24
C GLU A 210 6.15 4.36 -10.80
N PRO A 211 7.41 3.99 -10.48
CA PRO A 211 7.99 4.47 -9.24
C PRO A 211 7.78 5.97 -9.30
N ARG A 212 7.23 6.56 -8.26
CA ARG A 212 7.20 8.03 -8.22
C ARG A 212 8.56 8.43 -8.70
N LYS A 213 8.58 9.04 -9.88
CA LYS A 213 9.79 9.68 -10.40
C LYS A 213 10.35 10.32 -9.18
N SER A 214 11.40 9.69 -8.64
CA SER A 214 12.03 10.18 -7.43
C SER A 214 11.92 11.65 -7.59
N ASP A 215 11.33 12.35 -6.66
CA ASP A 215 11.44 13.78 -6.62
C ASP A 215 12.94 14.14 -6.60
N THR A 216 13.59 13.92 -7.70
CA THR A 216 14.30 14.93 -8.36
C THR A 216 13.20 15.90 -8.88
N LYS A 217 12.37 16.44 -7.93
CA LYS A 217 12.16 17.85 -7.97
C LYS A 217 13.57 18.34 -8.14
N GLU A 218 13.89 18.78 -9.37
CA GLU A 218 15.02 19.68 -9.53
C GLU A 218 14.86 20.63 -8.36
N LYS A 219 15.64 20.37 -7.27
CA LYS A 219 15.48 21.11 -6.02
C LYS A 219 15.44 22.54 -6.49
N ASP A 220 14.33 23.24 -6.28
CA ASP A 220 14.19 24.60 -6.80
C ASP A 220 15.22 25.46 -6.04
N TYR A 221 16.44 25.30 -6.49
CA TYR A 221 17.60 26.02 -5.94
C TYR A 221 17.41 27.53 -6.02
N GLU A 222 16.46 27.99 -6.85
CA GLU A 222 16.17 29.40 -7.01
C GLU A 222 15.37 29.94 -5.83
N SER A 223 14.51 29.14 -5.23
CA SER A 223 13.76 29.49 -4.01
C SER A 223 14.60 29.38 -2.73
N MET A 224 15.71 28.63 -2.75
CA MET A 224 16.55 28.39 -1.58
C MET A 224 17.36 29.63 -1.15
N THR A 225 17.55 29.75 0.17
CA THR A 225 18.46 30.76 0.73
C THR A 225 19.93 30.43 0.45
N VAL A 226 20.80 31.43 0.47
CA VAL A 226 22.25 31.22 0.29
C VAL A 226 22.84 30.25 1.34
N ALA A 227 22.29 30.23 2.55
CA ALA A 227 22.70 29.29 3.60
C ALA A 227 22.37 27.85 3.22
N GLN A 228 21.13 27.58 2.78
CA GLN A 228 20.69 26.27 2.33
C GLN A 228 21.47 25.77 1.10
N LEU A 229 21.72 26.65 0.10
CA LEU A 229 22.54 26.30 -1.06
C LEU A 229 23.98 25.92 -0.70
N LYS A 230 24.56 26.56 0.31
CA LYS A 230 25.90 26.22 0.80
C LYS A 230 25.93 24.89 1.53
N GLU A 231 24.90 24.57 2.26
CA GLU A 231 24.77 23.28 2.96
C GLU A 231 24.66 22.13 1.96
N GLU A 232 23.83 22.27 0.94
CA GLU A 232 23.71 21.31 -0.16
C GLU A 232 25.04 21.10 -0.92
N LEU A 233 25.75 22.19 -1.21
CA LEU A 233 27.07 22.11 -1.86
C LEU A 233 28.10 21.39 -0.97
N LYS A 234 28.01 21.60 0.35
CA LYS A 234 28.89 20.96 1.30
C LYS A 234 28.65 19.46 1.38
N GLU A 235 27.38 19.05 1.38
CA GLU A 235 26.99 17.62 1.35
C GLU A 235 27.47 16.92 0.07
N LYS A 236 27.43 17.64 -1.06
CA LYS A 236 27.96 17.14 -2.34
C LYS A 236 29.48 17.29 -2.50
N GLY A 237 30.20 17.78 -1.50
CA GLY A 237 31.64 17.99 -1.55
C GLY A 237 32.07 19.11 -2.51
N LEU A 238 31.15 20.01 -2.87
CA LEU A 238 31.39 21.08 -3.83
C LEU A 238 31.74 22.42 -3.12
N SER A 239 32.40 23.31 -3.85
CA SER A 239 32.81 24.61 -3.29
C SER A 239 31.61 25.48 -2.91
N VAL A 240 31.60 25.99 -1.67
CA VAL A 240 30.53 26.83 -1.11
C VAL A 240 30.74 28.34 -1.32
N SER A 241 31.73 28.75 -2.13
CA SER A 241 32.07 30.14 -2.35
C SER A 241 31.32 30.73 -3.54
N GLY A 242 30.89 31.98 -3.46
CA GLY A 242 30.28 32.72 -4.56
C GLY A 242 28.91 33.33 -4.22
N LYS A 243 28.35 34.08 -5.16
CA LYS A 243 27.01 34.64 -5.07
C LYS A 243 25.95 33.57 -5.35
N LYS A 244 24.70 33.79 -4.91
CA LYS A 244 23.57 32.85 -5.04
C LYS A 244 23.51 32.19 -6.43
N ALA A 245 23.60 32.96 -7.50
CA ALA A 245 23.57 32.44 -8.87
C ALA A 245 24.71 31.46 -9.20
N ALA A 246 25.92 31.69 -8.66
CA ALA A 246 27.05 30.78 -8.85
C ALA A 246 26.93 29.49 -8.06
N LEU A 247 26.29 29.54 -6.88
CA LEU A 247 26.00 28.37 -6.06
C LEU A 247 24.94 27.49 -6.74
N ILE A 248 23.88 28.10 -7.26
CA ILE A 248 22.83 27.41 -8.02
C ILE A 248 23.41 26.74 -9.27
N LYS A 249 24.20 27.45 -10.04
CA LYS A 249 24.83 26.89 -11.25
C LYS A 249 25.63 25.60 -10.92
N ARG A 250 26.41 25.64 -9.85
CA ARG A 250 27.25 24.51 -9.42
C ARG A 250 26.45 23.32 -8.91
N LEU A 251 25.23 23.54 -8.40
CA LEU A 251 24.32 22.47 -7.99
C LEU A 251 23.56 21.84 -9.16
N LYS A 252 23.49 22.54 -10.30
CA LYS A 252 22.83 22.08 -11.54
C LYS A 252 23.80 21.39 -12.52
N GLU A 253 25.11 21.50 -12.30
CA GLU A 253 26.18 20.82 -13.05
C GLU A 253 26.50 19.44 -12.43
#